data_c5f40286d722900df04a497182c26ad0
#
_entry.id   c5f40286d722900df04a497182c26ad0
#
_cell.length_a   1.000
_cell.length_b   1.000
_cell.length_c   1.000
_cell.angle_alpha   90.00
_cell.angle_beta   90.00
_cell.angle_gamma   90.00
#
_symmetry.space_group_name_H-M   'P 1'
#
loop_
_entity.id
_entity.type
_entity.pdbx_description
1 polymer ?
#
loop_
_entity_poly.entity_id
_entity_poly.type
_entity_poly.pdbx_seq_one_letter_code
_entity_poly.pdbx_strand_id
1 'polypeptide(L)'
;VTGLYFYDNRVVDLAQKVRPSARGELEITTLNEMYMKLESLYVVMMGRGFAWLDTGTFDSLQDASEYMSTMERRQGLKISCPEEVALRLGFVTPGEIRTWVAHLGSNTYARYVEGVIAELDVPNQSAS
;
A
#
# COMPACT_ATOMS: atom_id res chain seq x y z
N VAL A 1 10.47 9.41 -9.57
CA VAL A 1 10.38 8.44 -8.47
C VAL A 1 9.01 8.56 -7.83
N THR A 2 8.32 7.45 -7.64
CA THR A 2 7.03 7.43 -6.93
C THR A 2 7.23 7.77 -5.45
N GLY A 3 6.18 8.14 -4.73
CA GLY A 3 6.24 8.57 -3.33
C GLY A 3 6.33 7.43 -2.30
N LEU A 4 6.88 6.26 -2.64
CA LEU A 4 7.03 5.15 -1.70
C LEU A 4 8.50 5.01 -1.29
N TYR A 5 8.80 5.35 -0.04
CA TYR A 5 10.14 5.43 0.50
C TYR A 5 10.27 4.61 1.78
N PHE A 6 11.37 3.87 1.89
CA PHE A 6 11.75 3.13 3.10
C PHE A 6 13.15 3.56 3.53
N TYR A 7 13.28 4.06 4.74
CA TYR A 7 14.54 4.54 5.27
C TYR A 7 14.90 3.82 6.57
N ASP A 8 16.21 3.70 6.81
CA ASP A 8 16.71 3.31 8.13
C ASP A 8 16.70 4.51 9.12
N ASN A 9 17.10 4.27 10.36
CA ASN A 9 17.05 5.29 11.42
C ASN A 9 17.95 6.51 11.17
N ARG A 10 18.92 6.44 10.25
CA ARG A 10 19.74 7.61 9.86
C ARG A 10 18.90 8.71 9.23
N VAL A 11 17.71 8.39 8.75
CA VAL A 11 16.80 9.36 8.15
C VAL A 11 16.49 10.53 9.08
N VAL A 12 16.40 10.31 10.38
CA VAL A 12 16.11 11.35 11.38
C VAL A 12 17.20 12.44 11.36
N ASP A 13 18.47 12.03 11.41
CA ASP A 13 19.60 12.96 11.40
C ASP A 13 19.82 13.62 10.03
N LEU A 14 19.53 12.90 8.95
CA LEU A 14 19.67 13.43 7.59
C LEU A 14 18.56 14.41 7.27
N ALA A 15 17.33 14.12 7.66
CA ALA A 15 16.19 15.02 7.43
C ALA A 15 16.36 16.37 8.12
N GLN A 16 16.97 16.41 9.31
CA GLN A 16 17.28 17.68 10.01
C GLN A 16 18.27 18.57 9.25
N LYS A 17 19.05 17.99 8.34
CA LYS A 17 20.04 18.73 7.52
C LYS A 17 19.45 19.25 6.20
N VAL A 18 18.26 18.77 5.82
CA VAL A 18 17.58 19.25 4.61
C VAL A 18 17.25 20.74 4.78
N ARG A 19 17.52 21.53 3.75
CA ARG A 19 17.18 22.95 3.70
C ARG A 19 16.08 23.18 2.67
N PRO A 20 15.22 24.19 2.87
CA PRO A 20 14.21 24.53 1.89
C PRO A 20 14.81 24.81 0.51
N SER A 21 14.14 24.31 -0.53
CA SER A 21 14.45 24.58 -1.93
C SER A 21 14.13 26.04 -2.30
N ALA A 22 14.39 26.43 -3.55
CA ALA A 22 13.98 27.71 -4.08
C ALA A 22 12.45 27.96 -4.02
N ARG A 23 11.65 26.89 -3.88
CA ARG A 23 10.19 26.95 -3.67
C ARG A 23 9.79 27.14 -2.21
N GLY A 24 10.75 27.14 -1.28
CA GLY A 24 10.51 27.23 0.16
C GLY A 24 10.10 25.90 0.81
N GLU A 25 10.19 24.77 0.11
CA GLU A 25 9.78 23.46 0.58
C GLU A 25 10.97 22.56 0.91
N LEU A 26 10.82 21.67 1.89
CA LEU A 26 11.76 20.60 2.18
C LEU A 26 11.54 19.46 1.18
N GLU A 27 12.53 19.25 0.31
CA GLU A 27 12.40 18.29 -0.79
C GLU A 27 12.89 16.90 -0.39
N ILE A 28 12.06 15.89 -0.63
CA ILE A 28 12.44 14.48 -0.43
C ILE A 28 13.61 14.09 -1.35
N THR A 29 13.72 14.71 -2.52
CA THR A 29 14.82 14.51 -3.45
C THR A 29 16.16 14.82 -2.81
N THR A 30 16.27 15.90 -2.01
CA THR A 30 17.49 16.25 -1.30
C THR A 30 17.91 15.16 -0.30
N LEU A 31 16.93 14.56 0.39
CA LEU A 31 17.19 13.44 1.30
C LEU A 31 17.69 12.21 0.53
N ASN A 32 17.07 11.89 -0.61
CA ASN A 32 17.51 10.80 -1.48
C ASN A 32 18.93 11.02 -2.00
N GLU A 33 19.28 12.26 -2.36
CA GLU A 33 20.66 12.62 -2.76
C GLU A 33 21.67 12.40 -1.64
N MET A 34 21.29 12.66 -0.38
CA MET A 34 22.15 12.37 0.77
C MET A 34 22.40 10.86 0.89
N TYR A 35 21.37 10.02 0.75
CA TYR A 35 21.52 8.57 0.74
C TYR A 35 22.34 8.07 -0.46
N MET A 36 22.20 8.69 -1.61
CA MET A 36 22.99 8.37 -2.79
C MET A 36 24.49 8.66 -2.56
N LYS A 37 24.81 9.81 -1.95
CA LYS A 37 26.20 10.16 -1.60
C LYS A 37 26.81 9.22 -0.55
N LEU A 38 25.98 8.60 0.28
CA LEU A 38 26.36 7.57 1.24
C LEU A 38 26.40 6.16 0.64
N GLU A 39 26.21 6.05 -0.68
CA GLU A 39 26.13 4.76 -1.38
C GLU A 39 25.10 3.79 -0.78
N SER A 40 24.03 4.36 -0.22
CA SER A 40 22.98 3.62 0.52
C SER A 40 21.58 3.84 -0.07
N LEU A 41 21.48 4.34 -1.30
CA LEU A 41 20.22 4.49 -2.02
C LEU A 41 20.01 3.30 -2.96
N TYR A 42 18.88 2.62 -2.79
CA TYR A 42 18.47 1.52 -3.66
C TYR A 42 17.17 1.87 -4.36
N VAL A 43 17.02 1.42 -5.59
CA VAL A 43 15.82 1.62 -6.40
C VAL A 43 15.22 0.27 -6.77
N VAL A 44 13.94 0.10 -6.49
CA VAL A 44 13.17 -1.05 -6.93
C VAL A 44 12.28 -0.63 -8.08
N MET A 45 12.46 -1.26 -9.23
CA MET A 45 11.63 -1.03 -10.41
C MET A 45 10.29 -1.71 -10.24
N MET A 46 9.21 -0.94 -10.28
CA MET A 46 7.86 -1.48 -10.31
C MET A 46 7.56 -2.07 -11.69
N GLY A 47 7.02 -3.29 -11.72
CA GLY A 47 6.65 -3.98 -12.95
C GLY A 47 5.38 -3.42 -13.60
N ARG A 48 4.96 -4.04 -14.70
CA ARG A 48 3.77 -3.61 -15.48
C ARG A 48 2.44 -3.70 -14.74
N GLY A 49 2.38 -4.48 -13.65
CA GLY A 49 1.17 -4.67 -12.85
C GLY A 49 0.88 -3.52 -11.87
N PHE A 50 1.77 -2.53 -11.76
CA PHE A 50 1.59 -1.40 -10.87
C PHE A 50 1.00 -0.21 -11.62
N ALA A 51 -0.04 0.39 -11.04
CA ALA A 51 -0.55 1.69 -11.45
C ALA A 51 -0.16 2.72 -10.38
N TRP A 52 0.45 3.82 -10.81
CA TRP A 52 0.71 4.96 -9.94
C TRP A 52 -0.26 6.07 -10.30
N LEU A 53 -1.02 6.53 -9.32
CA LEU A 53 -2.02 7.58 -9.49
C LEU A 53 -1.67 8.71 -8.52
N ASP A 54 -1.46 9.90 -9.07
CA ASP A 54 -1.32 11.11 -8.25
C ASP A 54 -2.70 11.60 -7.81
N THR A 55 -2.81 12.10 -6.58
CA THR A 55 -4.06 12.57 -5.98
C THR A 55 -3.94 13.99 -5.45
N GLY A 56 -2.97 14.75 -5.98
CA GLY A 56 -2.66 16.11 -5.52
C GLY A 56 -3.65 17.20 -5.96
N THR A 57 -4.56 16.89 -6.88
CA THR A 57 -5.63 17.80 -7.32
C THR A 57 -6.99 17.12 -7.20
N PHE A 58 -8.08 17.90 -7.23
CA PHE A 58 -9.44 17.34 -7.21
C PHE A 58 -9.69 16.41 -8.40
N ASP A 59 -9.26 16.82 -9.59
CA ASP A 59 -9.44 16.03 -10.81
C ASP A 59 -8.67 14.71 -10.74
N SER A 60 -7.40 14.75 -10.34
CA SER A 60 -6.58 13.55 -10.20
C SER A 60 -7.07 12.60 -9.10
N LEU A 61 -7.66 13.13 -8.03
CA LEU A 61 -8.31 12.33 -6.99
C LEU A 61 -9.56 11.64 -7.52
N GLN A 62 -10.36 12.33 -8.34
CA GLN A 62 -11.54 11.75 -8.98
C GLN A 62 -11.13 10.62 -9.95
N ASP A 63 -10.16 10.87 -10.82
CA ASP A 63 -9.64 9.87 -11.77
C ASP A 63 -9.13 8.62 -11.04
N ALA A 64 -8.40 8.80 -9.95
CA ALA A 64 -7.92 7.69 -9.12
C ALA A 64 -9.09 6.91 -8.50
N SER A 65 -10.12 7.59 -8.01
CA SER A 65 -11.30 6.98 -7.42
C SER A 65 -12.10 6.16 -8.45
N GLU A 66 -12.26 6.68 -9.67
CA GLU A 66 -12.93 5.99 -10.76
C GLU A 66 -12.14 4.75 -11.21
N TYR A 67 -10.82 4.88 -11.33
CA TYR A 67 -9.94 3.77 -11.67
C TYR A 67 -10.06 2.65 -10.63
N MET A 68 -9.91 2.97 -9.34
CA MET A 68 -10.01 2.00 -8.23
C MET A 68 -11.38 1.33 -8.21
N SER A 69 -12.46 2.11 -8.30
CA SER A 69 -13.84 1.59 -8.32
C SER A 69 -14.07 0.65 -9.50
N THR A 70 -13.51 0.98 -10.67
CA THR A 70 -13.63 0.13 -11.85
C THR A 70 -12.86 -1.18 -11.69
N MET A 71 -11.63 -1.12 -11.18
CA MET A 71 -10.81 -2.31 -10.94
C MET A 71 -11.48 -3.24 -9.92
N GLU A 72 -11.95 -2.71 -8.78
CA GLU A 72 -12.65 -3.49 -7.77
C GLU A 72 -13.90 -4.19 -8.32
N ARG A 73 -14.73 -3.48 -9.08
CA ARG A 73 -15.94 -4.06 -9.67
C ARG A 73 -15.65 -5.12 -10.72
N ARG A 74 -14.56 -5.00 -11.47
CA ARG A 74 -14.21 -5.93 -12.55
C ARG A 74 -13.47 -7.16 -12.04
N GLN A 75 -12.61 -7.00 -11.06
CA GLN A 75 -11.79 -8.09 -10.52
C GLN A 75 -12.43 -8.76 -9.31
N GLY A 76 -13.36 -8.11 -8.63
CA GLY A 76 -13.94 -8.60 -7.38
C GLY A 76 -12.98 -8.52 -6.19
N LEU A 77 -11.82 -7.89 -6.37
CA LEU A 77 -10.79 -7.73 -5.34
C LEU A 77 -10.84 -6.32 -4.77
N LYS A 78 -10.56 -6.18 -3.48
CA LYS A 78 -10.40 -4.87 -2.85
C LYS A 78 -8.99 -4.34 -3.02
N ILE A 79 -8.89 -3.08 -3.45
CA ILE A 79 -7.62 -2.37 -3.44
C ILE A 79 -7.38 -1.88 -2.01
N SER A 80 -6.14 -2.10 -1.51
CA SER A 80 -5.77 -1.71 -0.14
C SER A 80 -6.60 -2.41 0.95
N CYS A 81 -6.66 -3.74 0.93
CA CYS A 81 -7.23 -4.55 1.99
C CYS A 81 -6.10 -5.12 2.87
N PRO A 82 -5.68 -4.42 3.94
CA PRO A 82 -4.57 -4.87 4.79
C PRO A 82 -4.87 -6.20 5.50
N GLU A 83 -6.14 -6.50 5.78
CA GLU A 83 -6.56 -7.76 6.40
C GLU A 83 -6.29 -8.94 5.49
N GLU A 84 -6.60 -8.83 4.20
CA GLU A 84 -6.29 -9.86 3.21
C GLU A 84 -4.78 -10.09 3.11
N VAL A 85 -4.00 -9.00 3.04
CA VAL A 85 -2.54 -9.08 2.99
C VAL A 85 -2.00 -9.77 4.24
N ALA A 86 -2.45 -9.39 5.42
CA ALA A 86 -2.03 -9.98 6.69
C ALA A 86 -2.39 -11.47 6.79
N LEU A 87 -3.60 -11.86 6.34
CA LEU A 87 -4.03 -13.25 6.29
C LEU A 87 -3.15 -14.08 5.32
N ARG A 88 -2.96 -13.60 4.09
CA ARG A 88 -2.19 -14.33 3.08
C ARG A 88 -0.71 -14.47 3.44
N LEU A 89 -0.15 -13.50 4.20
CA LEU A 89 1.21 -13.55 4.72
C LEU A 89 1.34 -14.31 6.06
N GLY A 90 0.23 -14.73 6.65
CA GLY A 90 0.23 -15.45 7.92
C GLY A 90 0.58 -14.58 9.13
N PHE A 91 0.43 -13.27 9.03
CA PHE A 91 0.67 -12.34 10.15
C PHE A 91 -0.45 -12.40 11.19
N VAL A 92 -1.64 -12.80 10.77
CA VAL A 92 -2.82 -12.96 11.61
C VAL A 92 -3.58 -14.24 11.22
N THR A 93 -4.36 -14.75 12.15
CA THR A 93 -5.22 -15.92 11.93
C THR A 93 -6.61 -15.51 11.43
N PRO A 94 -7.33 -16.39 10.73
CA PRO A 94 -8.73 -16.15 10.37
C PRO A 94 -9.62 -15.82 11.56
N GLY A 95 -9.39 -16.45 12.73
CA GLY A 95 -10.16 -16.19 13.94
C GLY A 95 -9.97 -14.78 14.49
N GLU A 96 -8.74 -14.26 14.47
CA GLU A 96 -8.45 -12.89 14.89
C GLU A 96 -9.13 -11.88 13.97
N ILE A 97 -9.06 -12.08 12.65
CA ILE A 97 -9.72 -11.18 11.69
C ILE A 97 -11.25 -11.25 11.83
N ARG A 98 -11.86 -12.42 12.00
CA ARG A 98 -13.32 -12.52 12.25
C ARG A 98 -13.74 -11.71 13.46
N THR A 99 -12.96 -11.78 14.55
CA THR A 99 -13.24 -11.01 15.77
C THR A 99 -13.20 -9.51 15.48
N TRP A 100 -12.22 -9.06 14.70
CA TRP A 100 -12.08 -7.66 14.36
C TRP A 100 -13.16 -7.18 13.38
N VAL A 101 -13.42 -7.94 12.31
CA VAL A 101 -14.42 -7.62 11.28
C VAL A 101 -15.85 -7.58 11.84
N ALA A 102 -16.14 -8.37 12.89
CA ALA A 102 -17.44 -8.35 13.56
C ALA A 102 -17.84 -6.95 14.06
N HIS A 103 -16.86 -6.10 14.40
CA HIS A 103 -17.11 -4.71 14.83
C HIS A 103 -17.52 -3.78 13.68
N LEU A 104 -17.26 -4.17 12.42
CA LEU A 104 -17.62 -3.38 11.25
C LEU A 104 -19.09 -3.55 10.84
N GLY A 105 -19.80 -4.52 11.40
CA GLY A 105 -21.16 -4.86 11.01
C GLY A 105 -21.24 -5.48 9.60
N SER A 106 -22.42 -5.49 9.01
CA SER A 106 -22.71 -6.15 7.72
C SER A 106 -22.51 -5.24 6.50
N ASN A 107 -21.35 -4.57 6.39
CA ASN A 107 -21.03 -3.75 5.22
C ASN A 107 -20.36 -4.58 4.10
N THR A 108 -20.13 -3.94 2.95
CA THR A 108 -19.53 -4.60 1.78
C THR A 108 -18.08 -5.02 2.01
N TYR A 109 -17.33 -4.27 2.82
CA TYR A 109 -15.96 -4.57 3.14
C TYR A 109 -15.85 -5.81 4.06
N ALA A 110 -16.65 -5.86 5.12
CA ALA A 110 -16.71 -7.00 6.02
C ALA A 110 -17.04 -8.30 5.26
N ARG A 111 -18.04 -8.25 4.35
CA ARG A 111 -18.39 -9.39 3.50
C ARG A 111 -17.26 -9.83 2.57
N TYR A 112 -16.49 -8.88 2.04
CA TYR A 112 -15.31 -9.20 1.25
C TYR A 112 -14.26 -9.96 2.06
N VAL A 113 -13.92 -9.45 3.25
CA VAL A 113 -12.93 -10.08 4.13
C VAL A 113 -13.38 -11.48 4.57
N GLU A 114 -14.66 -11.66 4.88
CA GLU A 114 -15.21 -13.00 5.18
C GLU A 114 -15.09 -13.95 3.98
N GLY A 115 -15.28 -13.44 2.75
CA GLY A 115 -15.04 -14.21 1.53
C GLY A 115 -13.60 -14.66 1.39
N VAL A 116 -12.63 -13.77 1.65
CA VAL A 116 -11.19 -14.09 1.65
C VAL A 116 -10.86 -15.16 2.68
N ILE A 117 -11.43 -15.06 3.89
CA ILE A 117 -11.25 -16.09 4.93
C ILE A 117 -11.77 -17.45 4.46
N ALA A 118 -12.96 -17.47 3.86
CA ALA A 118 -13.56 -18.69 3.36
C ALA A 118 -12.72 -19.34 2.24
N GLU A 119 -12.11 -18.54 1.36
CA GLU A 119 -11.19 -19.05 0.33
C GLU A 119 -9.96 -19.71 0.94
N LEU A 120 -9.40 -19.14 2.00
CA LEU A 120 -8.20 -19.66 2.66
C LEU A 120 -8.48 -20.90 3.52
N ASP A 121 -9.71 -21.05 4.04
CA ASP A 121 -10.15 -22.21 4.80
C ASP A 121 -10.44 -23.45 3.90
N VAL A 122 -10.54 -23.27 2.57
CA VAL A 122 -10.70 -24.39 1.62
C VAL A 122 -9.35 -25.09 1.45
N PRO A 123 -9.22 -26.38 1.78
CA PRO A 123 -7.98 -27.11 1.53
C PRO A 123 -7.62 -27.06 0.05
N ASN A 124 -6.39 -26.71 -0.25
CA ASN A 124 -5.88 -26.58 -1.62
C ASN A 124 -5.99 -27.95 -2.33
N GLN A 125 -7.05 -28.18 -3.12
CA GLN A 125 -7.27 -29.42 -3.88
C GLN A 125 -6.47 -29.49 -5.19
N SER A 126 -5.49 -28.62 -5.39
CA SER A 126 -4.69 -28.56 -6.62
C SER A 126 -3.21 -28.82 -6.36
N ALA A 127 -2.88 -30.09 -6.05
CA ALA A 127 -1.55 -30.65 -6.26
C ALA A 127 -1.72 -32.12 -6.63
N SER A 128 -2.08 -32.39 -7.88
CA SER A 128 -1.92 -33.70 -8.52
C SER A 128 -1.35 -33.49 -9.89
#